data_6de07a950ae6d74dd67a6e7c02dfc5c6
#
_entry.id   6de07a950ae6d74dd67a6e7c02dfc5c6
#
_cell.length_a   1.000
_cell.length_b   1.000
_cell.length_c   1.000
_cell.angle_alpha   90.00
_cell.angle_beta   90.00
_cell.angle_gamma   90.00
#
_symmetry.space_group_name_H-M   'P 1'
#
loop_
_entity.id
_entity.type
_entity.pdbx_description
1 polymer ?
#
loop_
_entity_poly.entity_id
_entity_poly.type
_entity_poly.pdbx_seq_one_letter_code
_entity_poly.pdbx_strand_id
1 'polypeptide(L)'
;MQGQMHAVWRKTRNRPISGGGFHGILTLHIPAFPRILMDILKPPRKGANVMLKSIYLQQVYSDLTARDPEQKEFHQAVREVLESLNLMIDSHPEYREAALLERFVEPERVVAFRVPWMDDTGRIRVNRGYRVQFNSAIGPYKGGLRFHPSVNLSIIKFLGFEQTFKNSLTTLPMGGGKGGSDFDPKGKSDGEIMRFCQSFMSELYRHIGPDTDVPAGDIGVGGREIGFLFGQYKKIRNEWTGVLTGKGISYGGSLARTEATGFGLCYFAAAQLKDNGKSFEGKKVVISGSGNVAIYANQKATELGGKVIAMSDSNGYIVDENGIDYKVMKEIKEVKRARIKTYLDYVPSAKYVEGCKGIWTVPCDIAMPCATQNELDGESAKALIGHGCIGVFEGANMPCTPEAITVIKSAGLLFSPAKASNAGGVATSGLEMSQNSERLSWTFEEVDAKLKGIMEGIYAACAAAAEKYGMKGDIQAGANIAGFLKVADAMLWQGIC
;
A
#
# COMPACT_ATOMS: atom_id res chain seq x y z
N MET A 1 -8.42 52.44 26.91
CA MET A 1 -9.86 52.70 27.18
C MET A 1 -10.53 51.36 27.37
N GLN A 2 -10.95 51.15 28.61
CA GLN A 2 -11.66 49.93 29.05
C GLN A 2 -13.12 50.01 28.62
N GLY A 3 -13.76 48.87 28.35
CA GLY A 3 -15.18 48.75 28.19
C GLY A 3 -15.63 47.28 28.35
N GLN A 4 -16.02 46.95 29.58
CA GLN A 4 -16.66 45.71 29.99
C GLN A 4 -18.06 45.58 29.38
N MET A 5 -18.52 44.38 29.07
CA MET A 5 -19.94 44.05 29.06
C MET A 5 -20.20 42.72 29.76
N HIS A 6 -21.10 42.80 30.73
CA HIS A 6 -21.49 41.82 31.72
C HIS A 6 -22.44 40.74 31.15
N ALA A 7 -22.32 39.54 31.68
CA ALA A 7 -23.26 38.42 31.58
C ALA A 7 -24.54 38.70 32.40
N VAL A 8 -25.69 38.29 31.84
CA VAL A 8 -26.98 38.23 32.57
C VAL A 8 -27.48 36.80 32.61
N TRP A 9 -27.40 36.21 33.80
CA TRP A 9 -28.10 35.01 34.18
C TRP A 9 -29.49 35.36 34.79
N ARG A 10 -30.57 34.76 34.35
CA ARG A 10 -31.83 34.76 35.09
C ARG A 10 -32.23 33.36 35.55
N LYS A 11 -32.29 33.20 36.88
CA LYS A 11 -32.95 32.10 37.61
C LYS A 11 -34.46 32.28 37.52
N THR A 12 -35.21 31.20 37.32
CA THR A 12 -36.62 31.11 37.70
C THR A 12 -36.83 30.00 38.72
N ARG A 13 -37.48 30.38 39.82
CA ARG A 13 -37.74 29.57 41.03
C ARG A 13 -38.96 28.66 40.86
N ASN A 14 -38.91 27.52 41.53
CA ASN A 14 -39.99 26.60 41.88
C ASN A 14 -41.16 27.27 42.59
N ARG A 15 -42.35 26.76 42.33
CA ARG A 15 -43.47 26.71 43.29
C ARG A 15 -44.15 25.33 43.27
N PRO A 16 -44.56 24.80 44.45
CA PRO A 16 -45.24 23.50 44.53
C PRO A 16 -46.76 23.69 44.48
N ILE A 17 -47.45 22.71 43.92
CA ILE A 17 -48.92 22.56 44.07
C ILE A 17 -49.20 21.18 44.63
N SER A 18 -50.00 21.20 45.71
CA SER A 18 -50.44 20.08 46.50
C SER A 18 -51.67 19.37 45.90
N GLY A 19 -51.72 18.05 46.07
CA GLY A 19 -52.90 17.29 46.47
C GLY A 19 -53.88 16.85 45.39
N GLY A 20 -54.06 15.53 45.28
CA GLY A 20 -55.19 14.93 44.62
C GLY A 20 -54.92 13.52 44.10
N GLY A 21 -55.23 12.50 44.85
CA GLY A 21 -55.04 11.12 44.46
C GLY A 21 -56.02 10.68 43.40
N PHE A 22 -55.51 9.85 42.47
CA PHE A 22 -56.37 8.92 41.72
C PHE A 22 -55.54 7.66 41.39
N HIS A 23 -56.00 6.53 41.79
CA HIS A 23 -55.55 5.20 41.41
C HIS A 23 -55.84 4.98 39.91
N GLY A 24 -54.82 4.89 39.10
CA GLY A 24 -54.91 4.43 37.72
C GLY A 24 -53.66 3.64 37.38
N ILE A 25 -53.82 2.33 37.18
CA ILE A 25 -52.75 1.43 36.69
C ILE A 25 -52.41 1.85 35.27
N LEU A 26 -51.30 2.52 35.08
CA LEU A 26 -50.76 2.84 33.76
C LEU A 26 -49.81 1.71 33.34
N THR A 27 -50.30 0.89 32.44
CA THR A 27 -49.48 -0.09 31.73
C THR A 27 -48.54 0.68 30.80
N LEU A 28 -47.28 0.81 31.19
CA LEU A 28 -46.24 1.40 30.32
C LEU A 28 -45.98 0.44 29.15
N HIS A 29 -46.44 0.82 27.97
CA HIS A 29 -45.95 0.26 26.70
C HIS A 29 -44.55 0.75 26.48
N ILE A 30 -43.54 -0.13 26.67
CA ILE A 30 -42.15 0.10 26.23
C ILE A 30 -42.15 -0.10 24.73
N PRO A 31 -41.80 0.90 23.92
CA PRO A 31 -41.62 0.69 22.48
C PRO A 31 -40.49 -0.30 22.24
N ALA A 32 -40.72 -1.25 21.34
CA ALA A 32 -39.77 -2.27 20.95
C ALA A 32 -38.42 -1.62 20.52
N PHE A 33 -37.37 -2.03 21.17
CA PHE A 33 -36.00 -1.67 20.78
C PHE A 33 -35.77 -1.99 19.29
N PRO A 34 -35.05 -1.12 18.55
CA PRO A 34 -34.77 -1.36 17.13
C PRO A 34 -34.06 -2.69 16.94
N ARG A 35 -34.45 -3.46 15.95
CA ARG A 35 -33.88 -4.75 15.53
C ARG A 35 -32.38 -4.74 15.25
N ILE A 36 -31.74 -3.58 15.20
CA ILE A 36 -30.33 -3.36 14.95
C ILE A 36 -29.43 -3.98 16.04
N LEU A 37 -29.89 -4.08 17.29
CA LEU A 37 -29.10 -4.64 18.39
C LEU A 37 -29.02 -6.18 18.39
N MET A 38 -29.96 -6.87 17.74
CA MET A 38 -29.97 -8.34 17.68
C MET A 38 -29.08 -8.93 16.58
N ASP A 39 -28.69 -8.14 15.57
CA ASP A 39 -27.76 -8.59 14.54
C ASP A 39 -26.27 -8.53 14.99
N ILE A 40 -25.99 -7.77 16.06
CA ILE A 40 -24.63 -7.69 16.67
C ILE A 40 -24.31 -8.95 17.49
N LEU A 41 -25.32 -9.73 17.90
CA LEU A 41 -25.16 -10.91 18.76
C LEU A 41 -25.19 -12.26 18.03
N LYS A 42 -25.18 -12.27 16.68
CA LYS A 42 -25.04 -13.53 15.94
C LYS A 42 -23.58 -13.99 15.96
N PRO A 43 -23.30 -15.26 16.31
CA PRO A 43 -21.95 -15.78 16.27
C PRO A 43 -21.38 -15.68 14.83
N PRO A 44 -20.11 -15.29 14.67
CA PRO A 44 -19.51 -15.09 13.36
C PRO A 44 -19.50 -16.41 12.57
N ARG A 45 -19.90 -16.34 11.29
CA ARG A 45 -19.73 -17.45 10.34
C ARG A 45 -18.23 -17.80 10.27
N LYS A 46 -17.92 -19.08 10.27
CA LYS A 46 -16.56 -19.66 10.21
C LYS A 46 -15.77 -19.10 9.02
N GLY A 47 -14.94 -18.13 9.27
CA GLY A 47 -13.89 -17.52 8.50
C GLY A 47 -13.27 -16.52 9.45
N ALA A 48 -12.05 -16.75 9.91
CA ALA A 48 -11.44 -16.04 11.04
C ALA A 48 -11.34 -14.53 10.80
N ASN A 49 -12.43 -13.79 11.05
CA ASN A 49 -12.36 -12.36 11.33
C ASN A 49 -11.80 -12.22 12.74
N VAL A 50 -10.56 -11.79 12.88
CA VAL A 50 -10.00 -11.38 14.15
C VAL A 50 -10.85 -10.22 14.65
N MET A 51 -11.51 -10.41 15.80
CA MET A 51 -12.40 -9.40 16.36
C MET A 51 -11.57 -8.32 17.04
N LEU A 52 -11.88 -7.04 16.84
CA LEU A 52 -11.30 -5.96 17.64
C LEU A 52 -11.66 -6.20 19.11
N LYS A 53 -10.66 -6.46 19.95
CA LYS A 53 -10.84 -6.82 21.37
C LYS A 53 -10.89 -5.59 22.26
N SER A 54 -10.04 -4.60 22.00
CA SER A 54 -9.98 -3.35 22.74
C SER A 54 -11.23 -2.51 22.46
N ILE A 55 -11.85 -1.99 23.52
CA ILE A 55 -12.98 -1.06 23.43
C ILE A 55 -12.60 0.20 22.67
N TYR A 56 -11.36 0.66 22.85
CA TYR A 56 -10.85 1.84 22.14
C TYR A 56 -10.79 1.61 20.63
N LEU A 57 -10.26 0.47 20.18
CA LEU A 57 -10.22 0.12 18.76
C LEU A 57 -11.63 -0.03 18.16
N GLN A 58 -12.57 -0.63 18.91
CA GLN A 58 -13.96 -0.76 18.49
C GLN A 58 -14.62 0.61 18.29
N GLN A 59 -14.39 1.54 19.23
CA GLN A 59 -14.93 2.89 19.16
C GLN A 59 -14.38 3.64 17.94
N VAL A 60 -13.06 3.67 17.75
CA VAL A 60 -12.42 4.33 16.60
C VAL A 60 -12.95 3.77 15.27
N TYR A 61 -13.09 2.45 15.16
CA TYR A 61 -13.61 1.83 13.94
C TYR A 61 -15.10 2.14 13.71
N SER A 62 -15.91 2.12 14.78
CA SER A 62 -17.33 2.48 14.73
C SER A 62 -17.55 3.92 14.26
N ASP A 63 -16.78 4.85 14.83
CA ASP A 63 -16.88 6.27 14.50
C ASP A 63 -16.43 6.55 13.05
N LEU A 64 -15.36 5.89 12.60
CA LEU A 64 -14.90 5.95 11.21
C LEU A 64 -16.00 5.47 10.24
N THR A 65 -16.58 4.31 10.51
CA THR A 65 -17.59 3.72 9.62
C THR A 65 -18.90 4.50 9.60
N ALA A 66 -19.26 5.12 10.73
CA ALA A 66 -20.43 5.99 10.83
C ALA A 66 -20.25 7.31 10.08
N ARG A 67 -19.04 7.87 10.09
CA ARG A 67 -18.72 9.14 9.41
C ARG A 67 -18.67 9.00 7.89
N ASP A 68 -18.10 7.91 7.39
CA ASP A 68 -17.83 7.69 5.97
C ASP A 68 -18.43 6.35 5.45
N PRO A 69 -19.74 6.11 5.53
CA PRO A 69 -20.35 4.78 5.34
C PRO A 69 -20.11 4.15 3.96
N GLU A 70 -19.81 4.95 2.94
CA GLU A 70 -19.58 4.50 1.56
C GLU A 70 -18.13 4.13 1.26
N GLN A 71 -17.19 4.35 2.20
CA GLN A 71 -15.75 4.16 1.96
C GLN A 71 -15.28 2.74 2.35
N LYS A 72 -15.87 1.72 1.75
CA LYS A 72 -15.68 0.31 2.14
C LYS A 72 -14.23 -0.19 2.02
N GLU A 73 -13.52 0.20 0.97
CA GLU A 73 -12.12 -0.18 0.77
C GLU A 73 -11.23 0.44 1.86
N PHE A 74 -11.52 1.67 2.25
CA PHE A 74 -10.80 2.33 3.33
C PHE A 74 -11.10 1.68 4.69
N HIS A 75 -12.37 1.35 4.97
CA HIS A 75 -12.74 0.64 6.21
C HIS A 75 -12.02 -0.71 6.34
N GLN A 76 -11.91 -1.46 5.24
CA GLN A 76 -11.22 -2.75 5.25
C GLN A 76 -9.76 -2.60 5.61
N ALA A 77 -9.05 -1.63 5.04
CA ALA A 77 -7.65 -1.39 5.31
C ALA A 77 -7.40 -0.94 6.76
N VAL A 78 -8.22 -0.02 7.27
CA VAL A 78 -8.14 0.41 8.67
C VAL A 78 -8.38 -0.76 9.61
N ARG A 79 -9.38 -1.58 9.35
CA ARG A 79 -9.70 -2.75 10.17
C ARG A 79 -8.53 -3.72 10.27
N GLU A 80 -7.89 -4.05 9.14
CA GLU A 80 -6.72 -4.96 9.12
C GLU A 80 -5.59 -4.46 10.03
N VAL A 81 -5.33 -3.16 10.01
CA VAL A 81 -4.31 -2.57 10.88
C VAL A 81 -4.74 -2.60 12.33
N LEU A 82 -5.96 -2.15 12.65
CA LEU A 82 -6.47 -2.14 14.03
C LEU A 82 -6.50 -3.54 14.65
N GLU A 83 -6.79 -4.59 13.86
CA GLU A 83 -6.71 -5.98 14.32
C GLU A 83 -5.29 -6.36 14.79
N SER A 84 -4.25 -5.88 14.14
CA SER A 84 -2.86 -6.07 14.57
C SER A 84 -2.53 -5.30 15.85
N LEU A 85 -3.15 -4.14 16.06
CA LEU A 85 -2.94 -3.32 17.26
C LEU A 85 -3.61 -3.85 18.52
N ASN A 86 -4.52 -4.84 18.43
CA ASN A 86 -5.10 -5.53 19.61
C ASN A 86 -4.05 -6.02 20.60
N LEU A 87 -2.84 -6.32 20.14
CA LEU A 87 -1.77 -6.90 20.92
C LEU A 87 -1.08 -5.89 21.84
N MET A 88 -1.22 -4.59 21.54
CA MET A 88 -0.40 -3.58 22.19
C MET A 88 -1.19 -2.36 22.69
N ILE A 89 -2.32 -2.05 22.10
CA ILE A 89 -2.98 -0.75 22.29
C ILE A 89 -3.37 -0.48 23.76
N ASP A 90 -3.84 -1.50 24.46
CA ASP A 90 -4.28 -1.35 25.85
C ASP A 90 -3.11 -1.18 26.85
N SER A 91 -1.86 -1.46 26.42
CA SER A 91 -0.64 -1.16 27.20
C SER A 91 -0.11 0.28 26.98
N HIS A 92 -0.78 1.06 26.12
CA HIS A 92 -0.38 2.43 25.74
C HIS A 92 -1.53 3.41 25.95
N PRO A 93 -1.90 3.75 27.21
CA PRO A 93 -2.99 4.67 27.52
C PRO A 93 -2.77 6.07 26.92
N GLU A 94 -1.51 6.49 26.75
CA GLU A 94 -1.13 7.76 26.15
C GLU A 94 -1.67 7.92 24.70
N TYR A 95 -1.86 6.85 23.97
CA TYR A 95 -2.43 6.93 22.62
C TYR A 95 -3.91 7.33 22.64
N ARG A 96 -4.66 6.85 23.63
CA ARG A 96 -6.06 7.23 23.82
C ARG A 96 -6.18 8.67 24.34
N GLU A 97 -5.35 9.05 25.28
CA GLU A 97 -5.33 10.42 25.85
C GLU A 97 -5.00 11.46 24.78
N ALA A 98 -4.13 11.14 23.83
CA ALA A 98 -3.79 11.99 22.69
C ALA A 98 -4.77 11.90 21.50
N ALA A 99 -5.86 11.13 21.60
CA ALA A 99 -6.76 10.80 20.47
C ALA A 99 -5.97 10.38 19.21
N LEU A 100 -4.93 9.55 19.42
CA LEU A 100 -3.92 9.30 18.41
C LEU A 100 -4.51 8.48 17.25
N LEU A 101 -5.31 7.45 17.54
CA LEU A 101 -5.89 6.62 16.49
C LEU A 101 -6.98 7.36 15.70
N GLU A 102 -7.76 8.21 16.34
CA GLU A 102 -8.75 9.07 15.69
C GLU A 102 -8.08 9.97 14.64
N ARG A 103 -6.93 10.57 14.98
CA ARG A 103 -6.10 11.36 14.06
C ARG A 103 -5.40 10.49 13.01
N PHE A 104 -5.01 9.28 13.39
CA PHE A 104 -4.28 8.37 12.51
C PHE A 104 -5.15 7.78 11.40
N VAL A 105 -6.45 7.61 11.63
CA VAL A 105 -7.41 7.10 10.62
C VAL A 105 -8.09 8.22 9.82
N GLU A 106 -7.76 9.48 10.08
CA GLU A 106 -8.24 10.64 9.32
C GLU A 106 -7.07 11.25 8.55
N PRO A 107 -7.17 11.47 7.23
CA PRO A 107 -6.13 12.15 6.47
C PRO A 107 -6.02 13.62 6.90
N GLU A 108 -4.80 14.15 6.99
CA GLU A 108 -4.57 15.56 7.32
C GLU A 108 -5.21 16.51 6.29
N ARG A 109 -5.24 16.11 5.01
CA ARG A 109 -5.90 16.87 3.93
C ARG A 109 -6.38 15.98 2.80
N VAL A 110 -7.53 16.36 2.25
CA VAL A 110 -8.06 15.83 0.97
C VAL A 110 -8.23 16.98 0.00
N VAL A 111 -7.55 16.90 -1.14
CA VAL A 111 -7.71 17.84 -2.25
C VAL A 111 -8.42 17.13 -3.38
N ALA A 112 -9.58 17.64 -3.78
CA ALA A 112 -10.35 17.14 -4.92
C ALA A 112 -10.57 18.28 -5.91
N PHE A 113 -10.35 18.01 -7.20
CA PHE A 113 -10.42 19.03 -8.22
C PHE A 113 -10.91 18.48 -9.56
N ARG A 114 -11.39 19.37 -10.40
CA ARG A 114 -11.83 19.08 -11.77
C ARG A 114 -10.64 19.17 -12.72
N VAL A 115 -10.54 18.21 -13.65
CA VAL A 115 -9.48 18.14 -14.67
C VAL A 115 -10.13 18.22 -16.07
N PRO A 116 -10.34 19.41 -16.66
CA PRO A 116 -10.80 19.55 -18.03
C PRO A 116 -9.63 19.41 -19.01
N TRP A 117 -9.82 18.66 -20.09
CA TRP A 117 -8.81 18.47 -21.12
C TRP A 117 -9.47 18.25 -22.49
N MET A 118 -8.72 18.41 -23.57
CA MET A 118 -9.22 18.26 -24.93
C MET A 118 -8.68 16.98 -25.56
N ASP A 119 -9.56 16.13 -26.10
CA ASP A 119 -9.17 14.95 -26.88
C ASP A 119 -8.69 15.33 -28.30
N ASP A 120 -8.17 14.36 -29.03
CA ASP A 120 -7.64 14.58 -30.38
C ASP A 120 -8.73 14.96 -31.42
N THR A 121 -10.01 14.77 -31.07
CA THR A 121 -11.12 15.21 -31.90
C THR A 121 -11.57 16.65 -31.62
N GLY A 122 -10.90 17.35 -30.67
CA GLY A 122 -11.24 18.70 -30.24
C GLY A 122 -12.39 18.77 -29.22
N ARG A 123 -12.85 17.64 -28.68
CA ARG A 123 -13.91 17.61 -27.66
C ARG A 123 -13.32 17.82 -26.28
N ILE A 124 -14.01 18.62 -25.46
CA ILE A 124 -13.65 18.81 -24.06
C ILE A 124 -14.12 17.61 -23.26
N ARG A 125 -13.21 17.05 -22.48
CA ARG A 125 -13.41 15.99 -21.51
C ARG A 125 -13.18 16.52 -20.11
N VAL A 126 -13.83 15.91 -19.12
CA VAL A 126 -13.70 16.31 -17.71
C VAL A 126 -13.53 15.05 -16.87
N ASN A 127 -12.47 15.01 -16.10
CA ASN A 127 -12.19 13.98 -15.11
C ASN A 127 -12.11 14.60 -13.70
N ARG A 128 -12.09 13.74 -12.69
CA ARG A 128 -11.86 14.12 -11.29
C ARG A 128 -10.41 13.83 -10.92
N GLY A 129 -9.76 14.78 -10.27
CA GLY A 129 -8.45 14.62 -9.67
C GLY A 129 -8.54 14.58 -8.15
N TYR A 130 -7.67 13.79 -7.52
CA TYR A 130 -7.56 13.66 -6.07
C TYR A 130 -6.12 13.67 -5.62
N ARG A 131 -5.85 14.30 -4.47
CA ARG A 131 -4.64 14.10 -3.67
C ARG A 131 -5.04 14.01 -2.21
N VAL A 132 -4.74 12.89 -1.59
CA VAL A 132 -4.88 12.67 -0.15
C VAL A 132 -3.49 12.79 0.47
N GLN A 133 -3.29 13.82 1.27
CA GLN A 133 -2.16 14.06 2.13
C GLN A 133 -2.51 13.44 3.47
N PHE A 134 -2.04 12.19 3.66
CA PHE A 134 -2.60 11.35 4.71
C PHE A 134 -1.98 11.62 6.07
N ASN A 135 -0.64 11.57 6.16
CA ASN A 135 0.08 11.79 7.41
C ASN A 135 1.50 12.29 7.11
N SER A 136 1.90 13.39 7.72
CA SER A 136 3.20 14.04 7.54
C SER A 136 4.14 13.93 8.76
N ALA A 137 3.76 13.21 9.80
CA ALA A 137 4.50 13.18 11.06
C ALA A 137 5.97 12.74 10.91
N ILE A 138 6.29 11.93 9.91
CA ILE A 138 7.66 11.42 9.68
C ILE A 138 8.35 11.99 8.44
N GLY A 139 7.76 12.97 7.78
CA GLY A 139 8.32 13.64 6.60
C GLY A 139 7.27 14.08 5.59
N PRO A 140 7.69 14.66 4.45
CA PRO A 140 6.76 15.11 3.42
C PRO A 140 5.86 13.97 2.93
N TYR A 141 4.61 14.29 2.58
CA TYR A 141 3.69 13.29 2.03
C TYR A 141 4.31 12.63 0.81
N LYS A 142 4.27 11.32 0.74
CA LYS A 142 4.89 10.55 -0.35
C LYS A 142 3.98 9.42 -0.80
N GLY A 143 3.75 9.33 -2.11
CA GLY A 143 3.02 8.21 -2.71
C GLY A 143 2.54 8.50 -4.12
N GLY A 144 2.20 7.43 -4.85
CA GLY A 144 1.93 7.45 -6.28
C GLY A 144 0.65 8.19 -6.68
N LEU A 145 0.59 8.55 -7.96
CA LEU A 145 -0.62 8.97 -8.67
C LEU A 145 -1.13 7.76 -9.49
N ARG A 146 -2.42 7.46 -9.39
CA ARG A 146 -3.08 6.40 -10.16
C ARG A 146 -4.02 7.01 -11.19
N PHE A 147 -3.86 6.65 -12.48
CA PHE A 147 -4.81 6.99 -13.51
C PHE A 147 -5.54 5.74 -13.97
N HIS A 148 -6.77 5.57 -13.50
CA HIS A 148 -7.59 4.41 -13.81
C HIS A 148 -9.09 4.72 -13.57
N PRO A 149 -10.02 4.22 -14.42
CA PRO A 149 -11.45 4.50 -14.28
C PRO A 149 -12.08 4.17 -12.91
N SER A 150 -11.49 3.23 -12.18
CA SER A 150 -11.99 2.86 -10.84
C SER A 150 -11.62 3.84 -9.74
N VAL A 151 -10.79 4.86 -10.01
CA VAL A 151 -10.32 5.79 -8.98
C VAL A 151 -11.48 6.60 -8.41
N ASN A 152 -11.63 6.53 -7.11
CA ASN A 152 -12.55 7.31 -6.29
C ASN A 152 -11.86 7.68 -4.96
N LEU A 153 -12.52 8.50 -4.14
CA LEU A 153 -11.94 8.97 -2.90
C LEU A 153 -11.65 7.84 -1.90
N SER A 154 -12.52 6.83 -1.77
CA SER A 154 -12.32 5.67 -0.89
C SER A 154 -11.04 4.93 -1.22
N ILE A 155 -10.81 4.65 -2.52
CA ILE A 155 -9.59 3.99 -3.00
C ILE A 155 -8.35 4.85 -2.72
N ILE A 156 -8.41 6.16 -2.92
CA ILE A 156 -7.25 7.03 -2.69
C ILE A 156 -6.97 7.19 -1.19
N LYS A 157 -8.00 7.28 -0.31
CA LYS A 157 -7.82 7.25 1.16
C LYS A 157 -7.19 5.94 1.62
N PHE A 158 -7.73 4.81 1.17
CA PHE A 158 -7.18 3.48 1.44
C PHE A 158 -5.69 3.39 1.10
N LEU A 159 -5.36 3.74 -0.14
CA LEU A 159 -3.97 3.69 -0.62
C LEU A 159 -3.05 4.68 0.10
N GLY A 160 -3.55 5.85 0.50
CA GLY A 160 -2.80 6.84 1.29
C GLY A 160 -2.50 6.35 2.70
N PHE A 161 -3.49 5.74 3.34
CA PHE A 161 -3.35 5.10 4.66
C PHE A 161 -2.29 3.99 4.63
N GLU A 162 -2.38 3.05 3.71
CA GLU A 162 -1.38 1.99 3.56
C GLU A 162 0.01 2.51 3.22
N GLN A 163 0.06 3.59 2.42
CA GLN A 163 1.33 4.22 2.07
C GLN A 163 2.06 4.78 3.29
N THR A 164 1.32 5.27 4.31
CA THR A 164 1.90 5.75 5.57
C THR A 164 2.70 4.64 6.25
N PHE A 165 2.14 3.43 6.35
CA PHE A 165 2.84 2.27 6.94
C PHE A 165 4.03 1.83 6.09
N LYS A 166 3.84 1.72 4.79
CA LYS A 166 4.92 1.33 3.88
C LYS A 166 6.12 2.27 3.97
N ASN A 167 5.87 3.58 3.98
CA ASN A 167 6.92 4.59 4.04
C ASN A 167 7.64 4.58 5.40
N SER A 168 6.90 4.42 6.50
CA SER A 168 7.47 4.40 7.85
C SER A 168 8.48 3.27 8.04
N LEU A 169 8.23 2.11 7.42
CA LEU A 169 9.13 0.96 7.48
C LEU A 169 10.47 1.21 6.80
N THR A 170 10.53 2.08 5.78
CA THR A 170 11.79 2.36 5.04
C THR A 170 12.84 3.11 5.86
N THR A 171 12.48 3.62 7.04
CA THR A 171 13.27 4.53 7.88
C THR A 171 13.59 5.90 7.26
N LEU A 172 13.30 6.09 5.97
CA LEU A 172 13.48 7.37 5.29
C LEU A 172 12.42 8.40 5.75
N PRO A 173 12.75 9.71 5.71
CA PRO A 173 11.83 10.77 6.14
C PRO A 173 10.74 11.00 5.09
N MET A 174 9.74 10.16 5.08
CA MET A 174 8.62 10.19 4.15
C MET A 174 7.31 9.89 4.87
N GLY A 175 6.40 10.83 4.85
CA GLY A 175 5.01 10.64 5.27
C GLY A 175 4.19 9.84 4.28
N GLY A 176 2.88 9.76 4.50
CA GLY A 176 1.94 9.03 3.62
C GLY A 176 1.10 9.96 2.78
N GLY A 177 0.98 9.65 1.50
CA GLY A 177 0.07 10.35 0.60
C GLY A 177 -0.28 9.51 -0.63
N LYS A 178 -1.38 9.83 -1.27
CA LYS A 178 -1.82 9.17 -2.51
C LYS A 178 -2.66 10.11 -3.34
N GLY A 179 -2.61 9.93 -4.66
CA GLY A 179 -3.47 10.71 -5.55
C GLY A 179 -3.86 9.93 -6.79
N GLY A 180 -4.60 10.57 -7.66
CA GLY A 180 -4.98 9.97 -8.93
C GLY A 180 -6.20 10.63 -9.57
N SER A 181 -6.67 9.98 -10.63
CA SER A 181 -7.83 10.41 -11.41
C SER A 181 -8.55 9.19 -11.98
N ASP A 182 -9.84 9.34 -12.23
CA ASP A 182 -10.68 8.41 -13.00
C ASP A 182 -10.36 8.41 -14.51
N PHE A 183 -9.30 9.10 -14.93
CA PHE A 183 -8.79 9.10 -16.29
C PHE A 183 -8.23 7.73 -16.69
N ASP A 184 -8.62 7.23 -17.87
CA ASP A 184 -8.05 6.01 -18.45
C ASP A 184 -7.02 6.36 -19.55
N PRO A 185 -5.72 6.11 -19.31
CA PRO A 185 -4.68 6.38 -20.31
C PRO A 185 -4.64 5.34 -21.44
N LYS A 186 -5.36 4.21 -21.31
CA LYS A 186 -5.34 3.16 -22.33
C LYS A 186 -5.99 3.66 -23.62
N GLY A 187 -5.30 3.45 -24.74
CA GLY A 187 -5.79 3.85 -26.05
C GLY A 187 -5.78 5.34 -26.32
N LYS A 188 -5.19 6.15 -25.43
CA LYS A 188 -5.00 7.60 -25.64
C LYS A 188 -3.67 7.86 -26.33
N SER A 189 -3.66 8.89 -27.16
CA SER A 189 -2.42 9.39 -27.77
C SER A 189 -1.51 10.05 -26.72
N ASP A 190 -0.22 10.18 -27.04
CA ASP A 190 0.72 10.90 -26.18
C ASP A 190 0.32 12.38 -26.02
N GLY A 191 -0.28 12.97 -27.06
CA GLY A 191 -0.82 14.33 -27.02
C GLY A 191 -1.99 14.48 -26.06
N GLU A 192 -2.94 13.53 -26.05
CA GLU A 192 -4.05 13.49 -25.10
C GLU A 192 -3.57 13.35 -23.66
N ILE A 193 -2.65 12.40 -23.42
CA ILE A 193 -2.07 12.16 -22.10
C ILE A 193 -1.30 13.38 -21.61
N MET A 194 -0.53 14.03 -22.48
CA MET A 194 0.19 15.26 -22.15
C MET A 194 -0.78 16.37 -21.72
N ARG A 195 -1.82 16.63 -22.51
CA ARG A 195 -2.85 17.66 -22.19
C ARG A 195 -3.55 17.36 -20.87
N PHE A 196 -3.89 16.08 -20.63
CA PHE A 196 -4.46 15.65 -19.36
C PHE A 196 -3.51 15.90 -18.20
N CYS A 197 -2.25 15.45 -18.28
CA CYS A 197 -1.24 15.66 -17.24
C CYS A 197 -0.99 17.14 -16.95
N GLN A 198 -0.97 17.98 -17.98
CA GLN A 198 -0.80 19.43 -17.82
C GLN A 198 -1.98 20.05 -17.08
N SER A 199 -3.21 19.69 -17.45
CA SER A 199 -4.40 20.14 -16.73
C SER A 199 -4.44 19.66 -15.29
N PHE A 200 -4.15 18.38 -15.06
CA PHE A 200 -4.08 17.80 -13.71
C PHE A 200 -3.05 18.53 -12.83
N MET A 201 -1.85 18.77 -13.36
CA MET A 201 -0.79 19.46 -12.62
C MET A 201 -1.11 20.95 -12.40
N SER A 202 -1.87 21.59 -13.27
CA SER A 202 -2.29 23.00 -13.10
C SER A 202 -3.17 23.22 -11.85
N GLU A 203 -3.81 22.17 -11.35
CA GLU A 203 -4.49 22.21 -10.05
C GLU A 203 -3.59 21.69 -8.91
N LEU A 204 -2.88 20.58 -9.14
CA LEU A 204 -2.12 19.91 -8.10
C LEU A 204 -0.89 20.71 -7.61
N TYR A 205 -0.24 21.51 -8.47
CA TYR A 205 1.03 22.18 -8.15
C TYR A 205 1.00 23.05 -6.89
N ARG A 206 -0.17 23.56 -6.50
CA ARG A 206 -0.35 24.40 -5.30
C ARG A 206 -0.15 23.63 -3.99
N HIS A 207 -0.25 22.32 -4.06
CA HIS A 207 -0.33 21.44 -2.89
C HIS A 207 0.88 20.51 -2.75
N ILE A 208 1.81 20.54 -3.72
CA ILE A 208 2.98 19.66 -3.76
C ILE A 208 4.29 20.46 -3.83
N GLY A 209 5.36 19.82 -3.46
CA GLY A 209 6.71 20.39 -3.47
C GLY A 209 7.72 19.42 -2.89
N PRO A 210 9.03 19.67 -3.05
CA PRO A 210 10.09 18.76 -2.60
C PRO A 210 10.04 18.46 -1.09
N ASP A 211 9.62 19.43 -0.30
CA ASP A 211 9.60 19.36 1.17
C ASP A 211 8.18 19.28 1.77
N THR A 212 7.16 19.28 0.91
CA THR A 212 5.75 19.23 1.33
C THR A 212 5.10 17.91 0.94
N ASP A 213 5.12 17.62 -0.36
CA ASP A 213 4.44 16.45 -0.91
C ASP A 213 5.09 16.04 -2.24
N VAL A 214 5.59 14.82 -2.32
CA VAL A 214 6.34 14.31 -3.46
C VAL A 214 5.60 13.12 -4.09
N PRO A 215 4.74 13.36 -5.09
CA PRO A 215 4.06 12.28 -5.81
C PRO A 215 5.02 11.40 -6.62
N ALA A 216 4.56 10.21 -6.99
CA ALA A 216 5.29 9.24 -7.81
C ALA A 216 4.36 8.58 -8.83
N GLY A 217 4.87 7.64 -9.62
CA GLY A 217 4.04 6.79 -10.48
C GLY A 217 3.29 5.70 -9.71
N ASP A 218 2.21 5.22 -10.30
CA ASP A 218 1.41 4.06 -9.91
C ASP A 218 0.67 3.54 -11.16
N ILE A 219 -0.37 2.74 -11.03
CA ILE A 219 -1.16 2.23 -12.17
C ILE A 219 -1.56 3.39 -13.10
N GLY A 220 -1.24 3.25 -14.39
CA GLY A 220 -1.53 4.26 -15.40
C GLY A 220 -0.65 5.51 -15.38
N VAL A 221 0.37 5.56 -14.51
CA VAL A 221 1.33 6.66 -14.41
C VAL A 221 2.75 6.09 -14.41
N GLY A 222 3.39 6.10 -15.55
CA GLY A 222 4.79 5.71 -15.74
C GLY A 222 5.71 6.91 -15.93
N GLY A 223 6.92 6.65 -16.42
CA GLY A 223 7.93 7.69 -16.66
C GLY A 223 7.48 8.76 -17.65
N ARG A 224 6.64 8.42 -18.64
CA ARG A 224 6.04 9.36 -19.60
C ARG A 224 5.14 10.37 -18.90
N GLU A 225 4.18 9.89 -18.12
CA GLU A 225 3.24 10.72 -17.36
C GLU A 225 3.98 11.59 -16.33
N ILE A 226 4.94 10.99 -15.61
CA ILE A 226 5.80 11.73 -14.67
C ILE A 226 6.57 12.85 -15.40
N GLY A 227 7.07 12.59 -16.60
CA GLY A 227 7.73 13.61 -17.42
C GLY A 227 6.81 14.78 -17.77
N PHE A 228 5.58 14.51 -18.22
CA PHE A 228 4.60 15.56 -18.55
C PHE A 228 4.15 16.35 -17.30
N LEU A 229 3.95 15.66 -16.17
CA LEU A 229 3.62 16.30 -14.90
C LEU A 229 4.77 17.17 -14.38
N PHE A 230 6.01 16.68 -14.43
CA PHE A 230 7.19 17.44 -14.00
C PHE A 230 7.42 18.67 -14.89
N GLY A 231 7.32 18.52 -16.22
CA GLY A 231 7.47 19.62 -17.16
C GLY A 231 6.47 20.75 -16.90
N GLN A 232 5.20 20.41 -16.60
CA GLN A 232 4.17 21.39 -16.28
C GLN A 232 4.42 22.07 -14.92
N TYR A 233 4.79 21.29 -13.89
CA TYR A 233 5.15 21.84 -12.57
C TYR A 233 6.30 22.85 -12.70
N LYS A 234 7.40 22.45 -13.35
CA LYS A 234 8.56 23.29 -13.60
C LYS A 234 8.19 24.61 -14.33
N LYS A 235 7.31 24.49 -15.33
CA LYS A 235 6.85 25.66 -16.10
C LYS A 235 6.07 26.66 -15.24
N ILE A 236 5.15 26.15 -14.39
CA ILE A 236 4.29 27.01 -13.56
C ILE A 236 5.09 27.64 -12.41
N ARG A 237 5.89 26.83 -11.72
CA ARG A 237 6.67 27.27 -10.56
C ARG A 237 7.92 28.07 -10.92
N ASN A 238 8.40 27.91 -12.17
CA ASN A 238 9.72 28.40 -12.60
C ASN A 238 10.86 27.93 -11.69
N GLU A 239 10.79 26.68 -11.24
CA GLU A 239 11.72 26.06 -10.30
C GLU A 239 12.15 24.69 -10.83
N TRP A 240 13.42 24.34 -10.60
CA TRP A 240 13.92 22.99 -10.75
C TRP A 240 14.11 22.39 -9.36
N THR A 241 13.21 21.48 -8.94
CA THR A 241 13.21 20.90 -7.59
C THR A 241 13.06 19.38 -7.62
N GLY A 242 13.24 18.74 -6.47
CA GLY A 242 13.02 17.31 -6.25
C GLY A 242 11.55 16.88 -6.14
N VAL A 243 10.62 17.68 -6.63
CA VAL A 243 9.20 17.29 -6.73
C VAL A 243 9.03 16.16 -7.73
N LEU A 244 8.16 15.22 -7.45
CA LEU A 244 7.92 13.97 -8.19
C LEU A 244 9.12 13.02 -8.19
N THR A 245 8.86 11.72 -8.09
CA THR A 245 9.87 10.66 -8.28
C THR A 245 9.44 9.69 -9.37
N GLY A 246 10.42 8.93 -9.89
CA GLY A 246 10.26 8.15 -11.12
C GLY A 246 10.53 8.98 -12.36
N LYS A 247 11.30 10.07 -12.21
CA LYS A 247 11.76 10.91 -13.31
C LYS A 247 12.73 10.15 -14.21
N GLY A 248 12.87 10.61 -15.45
CA GLY A 248 13.94 10.13 -16.34
C GLY A 248 15.33 10.49 -15.80
N ILE A 249 16.32 9.67 -16.13
CA ILE A 249 17.70 9.85 -15.67
C ILE A 249 18.26 11.22 -16.08
N SER A 250 17.88 11.71 -17.28
CA SER A 250 18.35 13.00 -17.80
C SER A 250 17.83 14.23 -17.03
N TYR A 251 16.86 14.06 -16.14
CA TYR A 251 16.24 15.17 -15.40
C TYR A 251 15.95 14.83 -13.94
N GLY A 252 16.88 14.16 -13.27
CA GLY A 252 16.88 13.95 -11.83
C GLY A 252 16.29 12.62 -11.36
N GLY A 253 16.12 11.64 -12.25
CA GLY A 253 15.76 10.28 -11.89
C GLY A 253 16.92 9.50 -11.27
N SER A 254 16.61 8.44 -10.53
CA SER A 254 17.58 7.55 -9.91
C SER A 254 17.77 6.28 -10.73
N LEU A 255 19.01 5.83 -10.83
CA LEU A 255 19.36 4.47 -11.26
C LEU A 255 18.73 3.44 -10.30
N ALA A 256 18.68 2.18 -10.74
CA ALA A 256 18.06 1.06 -10.02
C ALA A 256 16.55 1.24 -9.67
N ARG A 257 15.87 2.31 -10.11
CA ARG A 257 14.45 2.54 -9.78
C ARG A 257 13.52 1.51 -10.43
N THR A 258 13.84 1.07 -11.64
CA THR A 258 13.03 0.06 -12.37
C THR A 258 13.14 -1.30 -11.70
N GLU A 259 14.33 -1.65 -11.24
CA GLU A 259 14.71 -2.90 -10.59
C GLU A 259 14.20 -2.98 -9.14
N ALA A 260 14.06 -1.84 -8.50
CA ALA A 260 13.98 -1.69 -7.05
C ALA A 260 12.92 -2.55 -6.35
N THR A 261 11.75 -2.73 -6.95
CA THR A 261 10.68 -3.51 -6.31
C THR A 261 11.01 -5.00 -6.33
N GLY A 262 11.48 -5.52 -7.47
CA GLY A 262 11.89 -6.92 -7.61
C GLY A 262 13.15 -7.24 -6.79
N PHE A 263 14.15 -6.37 -6.84
CA PHE A 263 15.38 -6.51 -6.04
C PHE A 263 15.08 -6.44 -4.55
N GLY A 264 14.30 -5.45 -4.14
CA GLY A 264 13.88 -5.28 -2.74
C GLY A 264 13.12 -6.46 -2.19
N LEU A 265 12.19 -7.04 -2.98
CA LEU A 265 11.49 -8.26 -2.64
C LEU A 265 12.46 -9.40 -2.32
N CYS A 266 13.47 -9.60 -3.16
CA CYS A 266 14.47 -10.66 -2.97
C CYS A 266 15.38 -10.38 -1.77
N TYR A 267 15.78 -9.14 -1.51
CA TYR A 267 16.56 -8.78 -0.32
C TYR A 267 15.78 -9.02 0.97
N PHE A 268 14.50 -8.63 1.00
CA PHE A 268 13.62 -8.89 2.13
C PHE A 268 13.44 -10.38 2.36
N ALA A 269 13.13 -11.15 1.30
CA ALA A 269 12.98 -12.60 1.36
C ALA A 269 14.27 -13.29 1.81
N ALA A 270 15.44 -12.85 1.33
CA ALA A 270 16.74 -13.38 1.74
C ALA A 270 17.01 -13.14 3.24
N ALA A 271 16.67 -11.97 3.77
CA ALA A 271 16.79 -11.68 5.20
C ALA A 271 15.89 -12.59 6.03
N GLN A 272 14.62 -12.79 5.61
CA GLN A 272 13.70 -13.69 6.31
C GLN A 272 14.13 -15.16 6.21
N LEU A 273 14.60 -15.61 5.06
CA LEU A 273 15.13 -16.94 4.86
C LEU A 273 16.33 -17.19 5.77
N LYS A 274 17.28 -16.25 5.82
CA LYS A 274 18.50 -16.32 6.65
C LYS A 274 18.16 -16.44 8.14
N ASP A 275 17.23 -15.65 8.63
CA ASP A 275 16.78 -15.67 10.04
C ASP A 275 16.14 -17.03 10.42
N ASN A 276 15.61 -17.76 9.42
CA ASN A 276 15.05 -19.10 9.57
C ASN A 276 16.00 -20.23 9.13
N GLY A 277 17.32 -19.97 9.04
CA GLY A 277 18.32 -20.96 8.67
C GLY A 277 18.22 -21.46 7.22
N LYS A 278 17.66 -20.67 6.33
CA LYS A 278 17.42 -20.98 4.91
C LYS A 278 18.09 -19.95 4.00
N SER A 279 18.13 -20.23 2.70
CA SER A 279 18.63 -19.31 1.67
C SER A 279 17.92 -19.55 0.33
N PHE A 280 18.21 -18.73 -0.67
CA PHE A 280 17.81 -18.99 -2.06
C PHE A 280 18.64 -20.09 -2.72
N GLU A 281 19.85 -20.38 -2.21
CA GLU A 281 20.80 -21.27 -2.85
C GLU A 281 20.20 -22.64 -3.15
N GLY A 282 20.20 -23.03 -4.43
CA GLY A 282 19.65 -24.27 -4.93
C GLY A 282 18.12 -24.41 -4.86
N LYS A 283 17.38 -23.37 -4.48
CA LYS A 283 15.92 -23.41 -4.33
C LYS A 283 15.21 -23.16 -5.65
N LYS A 284 14.15 -23.93 -5.90
CA LYS A 284 13.21 -23.69 -7.00
C LYS A 284 12.27 -22.55 -6.64
N VAL A 285 12.24 -21.54 -7.49
CA VAL A 285 11.42 -20.32 -7.30
C VAL A 285 10.35 -20.25 -8.39
N VAL A 286 9.12 -19.94 -8.01
CA VAL A 286 8.01 -19.65 -8.91
C VAL A 286 7.60 -18.19 -8.74
N ILE A 287 7.51 -17.45 -9.84
CA ILE A 287 7.18 -16.01 -9.86
C ILE A 287 5.98 -15.79 -10.78
N SER A 288 4.87 -15.29 -10.27
CA SER A 288 3.78 -14.86 -11.14
C SER A 288 4.04 -13.50 -11.77
N GLY A 289 3.47 -13.29 -12.95
CA GLY A 289 3.65 -12.06 -13.70
C GLY A 289 4.88 -12.06 -14.61
N SER A 290 4.96 -11.02 -15.42
CA SER A 290 6.05 -10.74 -16.36
C SER A 290 6.25 -9.24 -16.56
N GLY A 291 5.81 -8.44 -15.60
CA GLY A 291 6.12 -7.00 -15.51
C GLY A 291 7.43 -6.75 -14.74
N ASN A 292 7.75 -5.47 -14.50
CA ASN A 292 9.01 -5.07 -13.87
C ASN A 292 9.29 -5.85 -12.57
N VAL A 293 8.31 -5.95 -11.66
CA VAL A 293 8.52 -6.65 -10.39
C VAL A 293 8.97 -8.09 -10.63
N ALA A 294 8.28 -8.82 -11.50
CA ALA A 294 8.56 -10.24 -11.77
C ALA A 294 9.90 -10.45 -12.49
N ILE A 295 10.21 -9.62 -13.48
CA ILE A 295 11.46 -9.73 -14.25
C ILE A 295 12.68 -9.49 -13.34
N TYR A 296 12.62 -8.43 -12.54
CA TYR A 296 13.74 -8.09 -11.67
C TYR A 296 13.80 -8.95 -10.41
N ALA A 297 12.67 -9.51 -9.95
CA ALA A 297 12.70 -10.59 -8.95
C ALA A 297 13.37 -11.86 -9.51
N ASN A 298 13.10 -12.23 -10.77
CA ASN A 298 13.81 -13.33 -11.43
C ASN A 298 15.32 -13.07 -11.46
N GLN A 299 15.75 -11.89 -11.94
CA GLN A 299 17.15 -11.53 -11.98
C GLN A 299 17.82 -11.68 -10.60
N LYS A 300 17.25 -11.02 -9.57
CA LYS A 300 17.85 -11.01 -8.24
C LYS A 300 17.80 -12.35 -7.52
N ALA A 301 16.69 -13.10 -7.65
CA ALA A 301 16.60 -14.45 -7.11
C ALA A 301 17.65 -15.40 -7.72
N THR A 302 17.91 -15.27 -9.03
CA THR A 302 18.97 -16.01 -9.73
C THR A 302 20.36 -15.59 -9.23
N GLU A 303 20.63 -14.29 -9.06
CA GLU A 303 21.89 -13.77 -8.50
C GLU A 303 22.14 -14.25 -7.06
N LEU A 304 21.07 -14.55 -6.29
CA LEU A 304 21.14 -15.08 -4.93
C LEU A 304 21.21 -16.62 -4.87
N GLY A 305 21.42 -17.30 -6.01
CA GLY A 305 21.57 -18.74 -6.11
C GLY A 305 20.26 -19.52 -6.26
N GLY A 306 19.11 -18.87 -6.41
CA GLY A 306 17.84 -19.49 -6.68
C GLY A 306 17.68 -19.86 -8.16
N LYS A 307 16.85 -20.85 -8.45
CA LYS A 307 16.47 -21.24 -9.81
C LYS A 307 15.01 -20.88 -10.06
N VAL A 308 14.76 -19.83 -10.84
CA VAL A 308 13.40 -19.44 -11.22
C VAL A 308 12.90 -20.36 -12.33
N ILE A 309 11.98 -21.28 -12.00
CA ILE A 309 11.52 -22.34 -12.90
C ILE A 309 10.19 -22.04 -13.58
N ALA A 310 9.40 -21.08 -13.10
CA ALA A 310 8.16 -20.68 -13.74
C ALA A 310 7.88 -19.19 -13.61
N MET A 311 7.33 -18.61 -14.69
CA MET A 311 6.80 -17.24 -14.75
C MET A 311 5.49 -17.21 -15.54
N SER A 312 4.61 -16.22 -15.26
CA SER A 312 3.30 -16.12 -15.93
C SER A 312 3.04 -14.75 -16.56
N ASP A 313 2.06 -14.70 -17.45
CA ASP A 313 1.32 -13.49 -17.81
C ASP A 313 -0.19 -13.75 -17.71
N SER A 314 -1.03 -12.82 -18.17
CA SER A 314 -2.49 -12.99 -18.09
C SER A 314 -3.06 -14.14 -18.91
N ASN A 315 -2.31 -14.69 -19.87
CA ASN A 315 -2.77 -15.74 -20.76
C ASN A 315 -2.35 -17.14 -20.30
N GLY A 316 -1.18 -17.25 -19.65
CA GLY A 316 -0.65 -18.54 -19.20
C GLY A 316 0.67 -18.40 -18.48
N TYR A 317 1.37 -19.52 -18.35
CA TYR A 317 2.69 -19.55 -17.71
C TYR A 317 3.67 -20.44 -18.47
N ILE A 318 4.95 -20.13 -18.33
CA ILE A 318 6.06 -20.95 -18.83
C ILE A 318 6.70 -21.71 -17.67
N VAL A 319 7.20 -22.89 -17.97
CA VAL A 319 8.00 -23.72 -17.07
C VAL A 319 9.30 -24.11 -17.78
N ASP A 320 10.42 -23.84 -17.14
CA ASP A 320 11.76 -24.24 -17.56
C ASP A 320 12.54 -24.79 -16.36
N GLU A 321 12.70 -26.10 -16.30
CA GLU A 321 13.42 -26.77 -15.20
C GLU A 321 14.91 -26.40 -15.15
N ASN A 322 15.49 -25.85 -16.24
CA ASN A 322 16.86 -25.37 -16.27
C ASN A 322 17.03 -23.97 -15.68
N GLY A 323 15.90 -23.26 -15.51
CA GLY A 323 15.83 -21.89 -15.01
C GLY A 323 15.53 -20.89 -16.13
N ILE A 324 14.58 -19.99 -15.85
CA ILE A 324 14.14 -18.97 -16.81
C ILE A 324 15.19 -17.88 -16.91
N ASP A 325 15.74 -17.69 -18.11
CA ASP A 325 16.70 -16.63 -18.41
C ASP A 325 16.02 -15.26 -18.35
N TYR A 326 16.42 -14.46 -17.35
CA TYR A 326 15.87 -13.11 -17.16
C TYR A 326 16.26 -12.14 -18.29
N LYS A 327 17.37 -12.36 -19.00
CA LYS A 327 17.78 -11.52 -20.14
C LYS A 327 16.84 -11.72 -21.32
N VAL A 328 16.47 -12.98 -21.58
CA VAL A 328 15.45 -13.32 -22.58
C VAL A 328 14.10 -12.72 -22.21
N MET A 329 13.74 -12.80 -20.93
CA MET A 329 12.49 -12.18 -20.44
C MET A 329 12.48 -10.65 -20.62
N LYS A 330 13.59 -9.96 -20.36
CA LYS A 330 13.72 -8.52 -20.61
C LYS A 330 13.56 -8.20 -22.09
N GLU A 331 14.23 -8.94 -22.96
CA GLU A 331 14.11 -8.76 -24.41
C GLU A 331 12.65 -8.91 -24.87
N ILE A 332 11.95 -9.95 -24.42
CA ILE A 332 10.55 -10.21 -24.78
C ILE A 332 9.63 -9.10 -24.29
N LYS A 333 9.80 -8.66 -23.04
CA LYS A 333 8.81 -7.78 -22.37
C LYS A 333 9.11 -6.30 -22.54
N GLU A 334 10.37 -5.89 -22.44
CA GLU A 334 10.75 -4.49 -22.47
C GLU A 334 11.02 -4.02 -23.93
N VAL A 335 11.63 -4.85 -24.76
CA VAL A 335 11.97 -4.50 -26.15
C VAL A 335 10.86 -4.88 -27.11
N LYS A 336 10.52 -6.17 -27.18
CA LYS A 336 9.50 -6.68 -28.13
C LYS A 336 8.07 -6.43 -27.69
N ARG A 337 7.84 -6.16 -26.40
CA ARG A 337 6.49 -5.99 -25.79
C ARG A 337 5.55 -7.16 -26.09
N ALA A 338 6.12 -8.36 -26.23
CA ALA A 338 5.41 -9.59 -26.61
C ALA A 338 4.85 -10.34 -25.38
N ARG A 339 4.07 -11.39 -25.63
CA ARG A 339 3.55 -12.30 -24.60
C ARG A 339 4.64 -13.26 -24.13
N ILE A 340 4.48 -13.79 -22.89
CA ILE A 340 5.45 -14.71 -22.28
C ILE A 340 5.65 -16.00 -23.11
N LYS A 341 4.64 -16.42 -23.86
CA LYS A 341 4.68 -17.58 -24.78
C LYS A 341 5.83 -17.48 -25.80
N THR A 342 6.23 -16.26 -26.18
CA THR A 342 7.38 -15.98 -27.07
C THR A 342 8.71 -16.53 -26.51
N TYR A 343 8.78 -16.83 -25.20
CA TYR A 343 9.94 -17.45 -24.58
C TYR A 343 10.34 -18.78 -25.26
N LEU A 344 9.38 -19.54 -25.77
CA LEU A 344 9.60 -20.80 -26.45
C LEU A 344 10.37 -20.64 -27.77
N ASP A 345 10.32 -19.46 -28.39
CA ASP A 345 11.09 -19.14 -29.61
C ASP A 345 12.60 -19.04 -29.32
N TYR A 346 12.98 -18.72 -28.08
CA TYR A 346 14.37 -18.64 -27.61
C TYR A 346 14.81 -19.93 -26.91
N VAL A 347 13.91 -20.57 -26.17
CA VAL A 347 14.16 -21.77 -25.36
C VAL A 347 13.10 -22.83 -25.68
N PRO A 348 13.30 -23.59 -26.78
CA PRO A 348 12.31 -24.60 -27.24
C PRO A 348 12.07 -25.77 -26.26
N SER A 349 12.99 -25.97 -25.29
CA SER A 349 12.84 -26.98 -24.23
C SER A 349 11.88 -26.56 -23.12
N ALA A 350 11.55 -25.28 -23.00
CA ALA A 350 10.56 -24.79 -22.06
C ALA A 350 9.14 -25.21 -22.43
N LYS A 351 8.24 -25.23 -21.47
CA LYS A 351 6.82 -25.58 -21.69
C LYS A 351 5.96 -24.35 -21.46
N TYR A 352 4.93 -24.18 -22.28
CA TYR A 352 3.89 -23.20 -22.07
C TYR A 352 2.58 -23.86 -21.71
N VAL A 353 1.88 -23.35 -20.72
CA VAL A 353 0.57 -23.81 -20.28
C VAL A 353 -0.41 -22.65 -20.30
N GLU A 354 -1.57 -22.83 -20.91
CA GLU A 354 -2.66 -21.87 -20.93
C GLU A 354 -3.29 -21.72 -19.54
N GLY A 355 -3.70 -20.49 -19.19
CA GLY A 355 -4.33 -20.18 -17.91
C GLY A 355 -3.32 -19.87 -16.81
N CYS A 356 -3.24 -18.59 -16.40
CA CYS A 356 -2.21 -18.10 -15.46
C CYS A 356 -2.32 -18.69 -14.04
N LYS A 357 -3.53 -19.05 -13.57
CA LYS A 357 -3.73 -19.59 -12.21
C LYS A 357 -3.02 -20.91 -11.95
N GLY A 358 -2.79 -21.72 -12.99
CA GLY A 358 -2.09 -22.99 -12.87
C GLY A 358 -0.64 -22.88 -12.40
N ILE A 359 -0.04 -21.70 -12.42
CA ILE A 359 1.36 -21.50 -12.00
C ILE A 359 1.62 -21.98 -10.58
N TRP A 360 0.64 -21.86 -9.67
CA TRP A 360 0.76 -22.25 -8.26
C TRP A 360 0.72 -23.76 -8.02
N THR A 361 0.45 -24.54 -9.08
CA THR A 361 0.56 -26.01 -9.03
C THR A 361 1.94 -26.52 -9.45
N VAL A 362 2.86 -25.63 -9.86
CA VAL A 362 4.24 -26.00 -10.18
C VAL A 362 5.01 -26.22 -8.87
N PRO A 363 5.61 -27.42 -8.65
CA PRO A 363 6.35 -27.70 -7.44
C PRO A 363 7.54 -26.75 -7.26
N CYS A 364 7.59 -26.05 -6.12
CA CYS A 364 8.65 -25.08 -5.82
C CYS A 364 8.92 -24.98 -4.32
N ASP A 365 10.11 -24.48 -3.97
CA ASP A 365 10.48 -24.13 -2.60
C ASP A 365 9.98 -22.74 -2.21
N ILE A 366 9.98 -21.78 -3.15
CA ILE A 366 9.68 -20.37 -2.91
C ILE A 366 8.65 -19.89 -3.92
N ALA A 367 7.58 -19.25 -3.44
CA ALA A 367 6.57 -18.62 -4.28
C ALA A 367 6.60 -17.10 -4.13
N MET A 368 6.65 -16.39 -5.26
CA MET A 368 6.66 -14.92 -5.32
C MET A 368 5.51 -14.42 -6.19
N PRO A 369 4.34 -14.10 -5.61
CA PRO A 369 3.24 -13.52 -6.35
C PRO A 369 3.55 -12.05 -6.70
N CYS A 370 3.82 -11.79 -8.01
CA CYS A 370 4.29 -10.51 -8.53
C CYS A 370 3.39 -9.92 -9.64
N ALA A 371 2.21 -10.49 -9.91
CA ALA A 371 1.35 -10.06 -11.00
C ALA A 371 0.27 -9.09 -10.54
N THR A 372 -0.78 -9.59 -9.88
CA THR A 372 -1.99 -8.80 -9.60
C THR A 372 -2.58 -9.09 -8.22
N GLN A 373 -3.49 -8.21 -7.81
CA GLN A 373 -4.25 -8.38 -6.58
C GLN A 373 -5.10 -9.66 -6.61
N ASN A 374 -5.17 -10.38 -5.49
CA ASN A 374 -5.97 -11.59 -5.27
C ASN A 374 -5.69 -12.74 -6.28
N GLU A 375 -4.47 -12.84 -6.77
CA GLU A 375 -4.08 -13.88 -7.72
C GLU A 375 -3.80 -15.26 -7.09
N LEU A 376 -3.45 -15.28 -5.80
CA LEU A 376 -3.18 -16.47 -5.01
C LEU A 376 -4.32 -16.68 -4.00
N ASP A 377 -5.18 -17.64 -4.28
CA ASP A 377 -6.33 -17.99 -3.43
C ASP A 377 -6.03 -19.17 -2.48
N GLY A 378 -7.02 -19.56 -1.66
CA GLY A 378 -6.86 -20.63 -0.67
C GLY A 378 -6.50 -21.98 -1.29
N GLU A 379 -7.01 -22.31 -2.46
CA GLU A 379 -6.68 -23.56 -3.15
C GLU A 379 -5.24 -23.53 -3.69
N SER A 380 -4.82 -22.40 -4.24
CA SER A 380 -3.44 -22.16 -4.66
C SER A 380 -2.47 -22.31 -3.48
N ALA A 381 -2.82 -21.75 -2.31
CA ALA A 381 -2.02 -21.90 -1.09
C ALA A 381 -1.89 -23.37 -0.64
N LYS A 382 -2.98 -24.14 -0.70
CA LYS A 382 -2.97 -25.58 -0.38
C LYS A 382 -2.07 -26.36 -1.36
N ALA A 383 -2.11 -26.02 -2.64
CA ALA A 383 -1.24 -26.65 -3.66
C ALA A 383 0.24 -26.39 -3.36
N LEU A 384 0.63 -25.15 -3.05
CA LEU A 384 1.99 -24.79 -2.66
C LEU A 384 2.46 -25.58 -1.41
N ILE A 385 1.62 -25.68 -0.40
CA ILE A 385 1.90 -26.48 0.82
C ILE A 385 2.09 -27.95 0.47
N GLY A 386 1.22 -28.51 -0.35
CA GLY A 386 1.27 -29.90 -0.79
C GLY A 386 2.54 -30.25 -1.56
N HIS A 387 3.18 -29.28 -2.21
CA HIS A 387 4.45 -29.44 -2.92
C HIS A 387 5.69 -29.13 -2.08
N GLY A 388 5.54 -28.78 -0.80
CA GLY A 388 6.65 -28.52 0.10
C GLY A 388 7.24 -27.13 0.01
N CYS A 389 6.47 -26.14 -0.47
CA CYS A 389 6.87 -24.74 -0.46
C CYS A 389 7.23 -24.30 0.98
N ILE A 390 8.33 -23.57 1.12
CA ILE A 390 8.83 -23.09 2.42
C ILE A 390 8.43 -21.66 2.74
N GLY A 391 8.02 -20.90 1.73
CA GLY A 391 7.63 -19.50 1.93
C GLY A 391 6.99 -18.83 0.74
N VAL A 392 6.09 -17.88 1.04
CA VAL A 392 5.39 -17.02 0.10
C VAL A 392 5.74 -15.56 0.37
N PHE A 393 6.31 -14.86 -0.62
CA PHE A 393 6.83 -13.50 -0.50
C PHE A 393 6.13 -12.59 -1.50
N GLU A 394 5.26 -11.70 -1.01
CA GLU A 394 4.41 -10.85 -1.85
C GLU A 394 5.18 -9.75 -2.57
N GLY A 395 5.20 -9.78 -3.90
CA GLY A 395 5.77 -8.73 -4.75
C GLY A 395 4.73 -7.74 -5.30
N ALA A 396 3.54 -8.23 -5.66
CA ALA A 396 2.43 -7.38 -6.05
C ALA A 396 1.74 -6.77 -4.81
N ASN A 397 0.83 -5.81 -5.01
CA ASN A 397 0.02 -5.29 -3.92
C ASN A 397 -1.16 -6.24 -3.64
N MET A 398 -1.23 -6.77 -2.41
CA MET A 398 -2.26 -7.70 -1.93
C MET A 398 -2.52 -8.89 -2.89
N PRO A 399 -1.50 -9.64 -3.31
CA PRO A 399 -1.70 -10.73 -4.27
C PRO A 399 -2.34 -11.97 -3.63
N CYS A 400 -2.15 -12.20 -2.33
CA CYS A 400 -2.81 -13.28 -1.61
C CYS A 400 -4.17 -12.85 -1.08
N THR A 401 -5.17 -13.72 -1.21
CA THR A 401 -6.46 -13.49 -0.54
C THR A 401 -6.34 -13.70 0.97
N PRO A 402 -7.21 -13.10 1.79
CA PRO A 402 -7.20 -13.32 3.25
C PRO A 402 -7.28 -14.82 3.65
N GLU A 403 -8.01 -15.61 2.87
CA GLU A 403 -8.09 -17.06 3.04
C GLU A 403 -6.72 -17.71 2.79
N ALA A 404 -6.04 -17.36 1.69
CA ALA A 404 -4.72 -17.87 1.37
C ALA A 404 -3.71 -17.54 2.47
N ILE A 405 -3.69 -16.29 2.97
CA ILE A 405 -2.81 -15.88 4.06
C ILE A 405 -3.05 -16.74 5.31
N THR A 406 -4.32 -16.98 5.65
CA THR A 406 -4.69 -17.83 6.78
C THR A 406 -4.17 -19.25 6.62
N VAL A 407 -4.32 -19.85 5.43
CA VAL A 407 -3.86 -21.19 5.09
C VAL A 407 -2.33 -21.28 5.17
N ILE A 408 -1.61 -20.31 4.58
CA ILE A 408 -0.14 -20.22 4.57
C ILE A 408 0.40 -20.14 6.00
N LYS A 409 -0.11 -19.24 6.82
CA LYS A 409 0.32 -19.03 8.20
C LYS A 409 0.00 -20.23 9.09
N SER A 410 -1.18 -20.85 8.92
CA SER A 410 -1.59 -22.03 9.69
C SER A 410 -0.73 -23.26 9.38
N ALA A 411 -0.16 -23.35 8.19
CA ALA A 411 0.78 -24.42 7.80
C ALA A 411 2.22 -24.14 8.23
N GLY A 412 2.51 -22.98 8.86
CA GLY A 412 3.85 -22.62 9.33
C GLY A 412 4.82 -22.23 8.21
N LEU A 413 4.34 -21.87 7.01
CA LEU A 413 5.19 -21.34 5.96
C LEU A 413 5.63 -19.91 6.30
N LEU A 414 6.80 -19.53 5.81
CA LEU A 414 7.23 -18.14 5.85
C LEU A 414 6.30 -17.30 5.00
N PHE A 415 5.86 -16.16 5.52
CA PHE A 415 5.00 -15.23 4.81
C PHE A 415 5.52 -13.80 4.93
N SER A 416 5.63 -13.10 3.80
CA SER A 416 6.00 -11.68 3.75
C SER A 416 4.86 -10.85 3.16
N PRO A 417 4.28 -9.91 3.94
CA PRO A 417 3.21 -9.06 3.44
C PRO A 417 3.75 -8.01 2.47
N ALA A 418 2.98 -7.70 1.44
CA ALA A 418 3.34 -6.77 0.37
C ALA A 418 3.82 -5.40 0.88
N LYS A 419 3.17 -4.84 1.91
CA LYS A 419 3.54 -3.52 2.46
C LYS A 419 4.99 -3.44 2.97
N ALA A 420 5.58 -4.57 3.36
CA ALA A 420 6.98 -4.67 3.78
C ALA A 420 7.87 -5.18 2.64
N SER A 421 7.55 -6.32 2.03
CA SER A 421 8.41 -6.99 1.06
C SER A 421 8.55 -6.26 -0.27
N ASN A 422 7.51 -5.53 -0.74
CA ASN A 422 7.57 -4.77 -1.98
C ASN A 422 7.92 -3.27 -1.78
N ALA A 423 8.41 -2.89 -0.60
CA ALA A 423 8.76 -1.50 -0.29
C ALA A 423 9.99 -0.97 -1.08
N GLY A 424 10.69 -1.83 -1.80
CA GLY A 424 11.89 -1.44 -2.57
C GLY A 424 11.65 -0.27 -3.53
N GLY A 425 10.52 -0.26 -4.21
CA GLY A 425 10.17 0.83 -5.13
C GLY A 425 10.03 2.20 -4.43
N VAL A 426 9.41 2.26 -3.26
CA VAL A 426 9.28 3.51 -2.50
C VAL A 426 10.58 3.86 -1.79
N ALA A 427 11.34 2.87 -1.32
CA ALA A 427 12.68 3.09 -0.76
C ALA A 427 13.58 3.79 -1.78
N THR A 428 13.68 3.28 -3.00
CA THR A 428 14.46 3.94 -4.08
C THR A 428 13.88 5.29 -4.48
N SER A 429 12.56 5.49 -4.39
CA SER A 429 11.98 6.83 -4.56
C SER A 429 12.46 7.80 -3.48
N GLY A 430 12.61 7.38 -2.22
CA GLY A 430 13.21 8.19 -1.17
C GLY A 430 14.70 8.47 -1.41
N LEU A 431 15.44 7.49 -1.95
CA LEU A 431 16.83 7.70 -2.38
C LEU A 431 16.93 8.70 -3.56
N GLU A 432 15.95 8.69 -4.49
CA GLU A 432 15.84 9.71 -5.54
C GLU A 432 15.62 11.11 -4.95
N MET A 433 14.77 11.22 -3.91
CA MET A 433 14.58 12.49 -3.20
C MET A 433 15.88 12.98 -2.56
N SER A 434 16.65 12.09 -1.91
CA SER A 434 17.96 12.43 -1.33
C SER A 434 18.94 12.92 -2.39
N GLN A 435 19.09 12.20 -3.51
CA GLN A 435 19.94 12.60 -4.62
C GLN A 435 19.52 13.98 -5.18
N ASN A 436 18.22 14.24 -5.29
CA ASN A 436 17.71 15.53 -5.76
C ASN A 436 18.02 16.67 -4.79
N SER A 437 17.93 16.41 -3.47
CA SER A 437 18.26 17.41 -2.44
C SER A 437 19.76 17.73 -2.41
N GLU A 438 20.60 16.73 -2.58
CA GLU A 438 22.06 16.87 -2.69
C GLU A 438 22.49 17.48 -4.04
N ARG A 439 21.63 17.43 -5.06
CA ARG A 439 21.92 17.73 -6.48
C ARG A 439 23.03 16.85 -7.07
N LEU A 440 23.08 15.59 -6.62
CA LEU A 440 24.01 14.57 -7.08
C LEU A 440 23.26 13.40 -7.70
N SER A 441 23.97 12.59 -8.44
CA SER A 441 23.50 11.29 -8.94
C SER A 441 24.43 10.21 -8.41
N TRP A 442 23.86 9.17 -7.82
CA TRP A 442 24.60 8.00 -7.34
C TRP A 442 24.69 6.93 -8.42
N THR A 443 25.71 6.09 -8.35
CA THR A 443 25.87 4.95 -9.23
C THR A 443 24.79 3.90 -8.96
N PHE A 444 24.62 2.95 -9.87
CA PHE A 444 23.69 1.83 -9.68
C PHE A 444 24.04 1.03 -8.42
N GLU A 445 25.32 0.77 -8.20
CA GLU A 445 25.84 0.00 -7.07
C GLU A 445 25.61 0.71 -5.74
N GLU A 446 25.76 2.03 -5.69
CA GLU A 446 25.46 2.83 -4.49
C GLU A 446 23.97 2.79 -4.13
N VAL A 447 23.10 2.93 -5.13
CA VAL A 447 21.65 2.85 -4.92
C VAL A 447 21.23 1.44 -4.50
N ASP A 448 21.75 0.39 -5.17
CA ASP A 448 21.42 -1.01 -4.86
C ASP A 448 21.91 -1.42 -3.46
N ALA A 449 23.12 -1.00 -3.07
CA ALA A 449 23.63 -1.25 -1.72
C ALA A 449 22.77 -0.59 -0.62
N LYS A 450 22.34 0.67 -0.85
CA LYS A 450 21.44 1.37 0.06
C LYS A 450 20.04 0.69 0.10
N LEU A 451 19.50 0.30 -1.05
CA LEU A 451 18.27 -0.44 -1.17
C LEU A 451 18.32 -1.74 -0.37
N LYS A 452 19.38 -2.53 -0.52
CA LYS A 452 19.60 -3.77 0.22
C LYS A 452 19.55 -3.52 1.72
N GLY A 453 20.33 -2.55 2.22
CA GLY A 453 20.33 -2.20 3.65
C GLY A 453 18.96 -1.77 4.18
N ILE A 454 18.21 -1.00 3.41
CA ILE A 454 16.84 -0.60 3.77
C ILE A 454 15.92 -1.83 3.86
N MET A 455 15.94 -2.73 2.88
CA MET A 455 15.05 -3.89 2.87
C MET A 455 15.37 -4.90 3.98
N GLU A 456 16.66 -5.11 4.28
CA GLU A 456 17.10 -5.91 5.43
C GLU A 456 16.65 -5.26 6.76
N GLY A 457 16.75 -3.93 6.86
CA GLY A 457 16.27 -3.15 8.01
C GLY A 457 14.77 -3.22 8.20
N ILE A 458 13.98 -3.19 7.11
CA ILE A 458 12.52 -3.37 7.16
C ILE A 458 12.19 -4.75 7.75
N TYR A 459 12.82 -5.81 7.25
CA TYR A 459 12.60 -7.16 7.80
C TYR A 459 12.93 -7.21 9.30
N ALA A 460 14.10 -6.73 9.69
CA ALA A 460 14.53 -6.73 11.09
C ALA A 460 13.54 -5.97 12.00
N ALA A 461 13.04 -4.81 11.58
CA ALA A 461 12.06 -4.04 12.33
C ALA A 461 10.72 -4.79 12.47
N CYS A 462 10.24 -5.42 11.39
CA CYS A 462 9.01 -6.22 11.42
C CYS A 462 9.17 -7.45 12.35
N ALA A 463 10.27 -8.17 12.25
CA ALA A 463 10.55 -9.35 13.09
C ALA A 463 10.66 -8.98 14.58
N ALA A 464 11.39 -7.91 14.90
CA ALA A 464 11.54 -7.42 16.27
C ALA A 464 10.19 -6.97 16.87
N ALA A 465 9.36 -6.26 16.10
CA ALA A 465 8.04 -5.85 16.55
C ALA A 465 7.13 -7.07 16.80
N ALA A 466 7.12 -8.04 15.89
CA ALA A 466 6.35 -9.27 16.06
C ALA A 466 6.79 -10.03 17.32
N GLU A 467 8.09 -10.18 17.56
CA GLU A 467 8.62 -10.87 18.75
C GLU A 467 8.29 -10.11 20.04
N LYS A 468 8.47 -8.78 20.06
CA LYS A 468 8.19 -7.93 21.23
C LYS A 468 6.73 -8.06 21.72
N TYR A 469 5.78 -8.22 20.81
CA TYR A 469 4.36 -8.31 21.12
C TYR A 469 3.81 -9.74 21.06
N GLY A 470 4.68 -10.77 21.20
CA GLY A 470 4.29 -12.17 21.36
C GLY A 470 3.79 -12.86 20.08
N MET A 471 4.11 -12.29 18.91
CA MET A 471 3.72 -12.79 17.58
C MET A 471 4.95 -13.21 16.75
N LYS A 472 5.97 -13.79 17.40
CA LYS A 472 7.20 -14.22 16.72
C LYS A 472 6.90 -14.99 15.44
N GLY A 473 7.49 -14.57 14.34
CA GLY A 473 7.30 -15.14 12.99
C GLY A 473 6.11 -14.56 12.21
N ASP A 474 5.18 -13.82 12.83
CA ASP A 474 4.11 -13.12 12.12
C ASP A 474 4.59 -11.75 11.60
N ILE A 475 5.22 -11.78 10.43
CA ILE A 475 5.79 -10.57 9.80
C ILE A 475 4.69 -9.59 9.39
N GLN A 476 3.46 -10.04 9.12
CA GLN A 476 2.34 -9.15 8.81
C GLN A 476 1.92 -8.30 10.01
N ALA A 477 1.74 -8.93 11.16
CA ALA A 477 1.48 -8.20 12.41
C ALA A 477 2.66 -7.28 12.76
N GLY A 478 3.88 -7.79 12.64
CA GLY A 478 5.10 -7.02 12.87
C GLY A 478 5.21 -5.78 12.00
N ALA A 479 4.88 -5.87 10.72
CA ALA A 479 4.91 -4.74 9.78
C ALA A 479 3.88 -3.65 10.17
N ASN A 480 2.65 -4.06 10.53
CA ASN A 480 1.62 -3.12 10.97
C ASN A 480 2.03 -2.42 12.28
N ILE A 481 2.53 -3.19 13.26
CA ILE A 481 2.95 -2.65 14.56
C ILE A 481 4.18 -1.74 14.42
N ALA A 482 5.23 -2.19 13.72
CA ALA A 482 6.44 -1.38 13.54
C ALA A 482 6.15 -0.07 12.80
N GLY A 483 5.36 -0.14 11.74
CA GLY A 483 4.94 1.05 10.99
C GLY A 483 4.12 2.01 11.82
N PHE A 484 3.16 1.50 12.60
CA PHE A 484 2.34 2.30 13.51
C PHE A 484 3.19 2.98 14.57
N LEU A 485 4.02 2.23 15.29
CA LEU A 485 4.82 2.75 16.42
C LEU A 485 5.69 3.94 16.01
N LYS A 486 6.34 3.87 14.84
CA LYS A 486 7.19 4.96 14.35
C LYS A 486 6.40 6.24 14.09
N VAL A 487 5.23 6.13 13.46
CA VAL A 487 4.38 7.29 13.18
C VAL A 487 3.73 7.81 14.46
N ALA A 488 3.25 6.90 15.33
CA ALA A 488 2.64 7.23 16.61
C ALA A 488 3.59 8.01 17.52
N ASP A 489 4.84 7.56 17.63
CA ASP A 489 5.88 8.25 18.41
C ASP A 489 6.11 9.67 17.88
N ALA A 490 6.27 9.83 16.56
CA ALA A 490 6.43 11.15 15.96
C ALA A 490 5.20 12.06 16.21
N MET A 491 3.98 11.53 16.08
CA MET A 491 2.75 12.29 16.35
C MET A 491 2.62 12.73 17.81
N LEU A 492 3.07 11.90 18.77
CA LEU A 492 3.09 12.25 20.19
C LEU A 492 4.08 13.38 20.46
N TRP A 493 5.30 13.29 19.95
CA TRP A 493 6.32 14.32 20.13
C TRP A 493 5.96 15.66 19.50
N GLN A 494 5.28 15.65 18.36
CA GLN A 494 4.86 16.87 17.67
C GLN A 494 3.59 17.49 18.25
N GLY A 495 2.85 16.76 19.10
CA GLY A 495 1.65 17.26 19.75
C GLY A 495 0.42 17.30 18.84
N ILE A 496 -0.37 18.35 18.93
CA ILE A 496 -1.61 18.53 18.17
C ILE A 496 -1.32 19.51 17.02
N CYS A 497 -0.93 19.00 15.87
CA CYS A 497 -0.64 19.79 14.67
C CYS A 497 -1.38 19.20 13.44
#